data_220aae17449a1efe6836dcd7e6eeb72a
#
_entry.id   220aae17449a1efe6836dcd7e6eeb72a
#
_cell.length_a   1.000
_cell.length_b   1.000
_cell.length_c   1.000
_cell.angle_alpha   90.00
_cell.angle_beta   90.00
_cell.angle_gamma   90.00
#
_symmetry.space_group_name_H-M   'P 1'
#
loop_
_entity.id
_entity.type
_entity.pdbx_description
1 polymer ?
#
loop_
_entity_poly.entity_id
_entity_poly.type
_entity_poly.pdbx_seq_one_letter_code
_entity_poly.pdbx_strand_id
1 'polypeptide(L)'
;MKKLFTALVALVLSLSVSAQFYIYCSNGNVLEVDSISLVKPDNSNNHEDNSNNHEYVDLGLPSGLKWATCNVGATTPEEYGYYFAWGETQPKKNYDWTTYKYGTNYDQLTKYCNNSYWGKDGFTDNKTVLDPEDDAATMNWGGAWRMPTIAQQQELLSNCTWTWTTQNGVNGYKVTGPNGNS
;
A
#
# COMPACT_ATOMS: atom_id res chain seq x y z
N MET A 1 12.25 -32.88 -14.81
CA MET A 1 12.65 -32.16 -13.57
C MET A 1 12.07 -30.74 -13.62
N LYS A 2 10.94 -30.55 -12.97
CA LYS A 2 10.30 -29.21 -12.88
C LYS A 2 11.03 -28.42 -11.80
N LYS A 3 11.76 -27.39 -12.20
CA LYS A 3 12.34 -26.44 -11.26
C LYS A 3 11.21 -25.64 -10.63
N LEU A 4 10.96 -25.92 -9.37
CA LEU A 4 10.08 -25.13 -8.52
C LEU A 4 10.79 -23.77 -8.31
N PHE A 5 10.40 -22.76 -9.06
CA PHE A 5 10.73 -21.39 -8.70
C PHE A 5 9.80 -21.04 -7.54
N THR A 6 10.31 -21.17 -6.35
CA THR A 6 9.71 -20.56 -5.17
C THR A 6 9.90 -19.06 -5.32
N ALA A 7 8.97 -18.38 -6.00
CA ALA A 7 8.81 -16.97 -5.79
C ALA A 7 8.49 -16.83 -4.31
N LEU A 8 9.33 -16.12 -3.58
CA LEU A 8 9.02 -15.63 -2.26
C LEU A 8 7.94 -14.57 -2.44
N VAL A 9 6.75 -15.01 -2.75
CA VAL A 9 5.55 -14.25 -2.51
C VAL A 9 5.52 -14.14 -1.00
N ALA A 10 5.68 -12.95 -0.48
CA ALA A 10 5.31 -12.70 0.89
C ALA A 10 3.92 -13.26 1.03
N LEU A 11 3.82 -14.39 1.71
CA LEU A 11 2.58 -15.03 2.05
C LEU A 11 1.92 -14.11 3.07
N VAL A 12 1.27 -13.07 2.58
CA VAL A 12 0.21 -12.44 3.33
C VAL A 12 -0.94 -13.42 3.25
N LEU A 13 -0.95 -14.35 4.20
CA LEU A 13 -2.08 -15.22 4.41
C LEU A 13 -3.29 -14.34 4.62
N SER A 14 -4.17 -14.38 3.65
CA SER A 14 -5.53 -13.95 3.75
C SER A 14 -6.17 -14.50 5.03
N LEU A 15 -6.33 -13.65 6.01
CA LEU A 15 -7.35 -13.79 7.01
C LEU A 15 -8.10 -12.48 7.06
N SER A 16 -9.12 -12.50 6.23
CA SER A 16 -10.33 -11.66 6.25
C SER A 16 -10.27 -10.39 7.07
N VAL A 17 -10.53 -9.39 6.35
CA VAL A 17 -11.18 -8.12 6.55
C VAL A 17 -10.23 -6.94 6.53
N SER A 18 -10.19 -6.38 5.38
CA SER A 18 -10.40 -5.02 4.96
C SER A 18 -9.22 -4.19 4.55
N ALA A 19 -9.45 -3.59 3.52
CA ALA A 19 -8.77 -2.73 2.58
C ALA A 19 -7.90 -3.52 1.61
N GLN A 20 -8.44 -3.71 0.42
CA GLN A 20 -7.85 -4.54 -0.60
C GLN A 20 -6.94 -3.71 -1.50
N PHE A 21 -5.65 -4.04 -1.50
CA PHE A 21 -4.72 -3.58 -2.53
C PHE A 21 -4.63 -4.58 -3.65
N TYR A 22 -4.61 -4.09 -4.85
CA TYR A 22 -4.19 -4.87 -5.99
C TYR A 22 -2.72 -4.58 -6.27
N ILE A 23 -1.83 -5.47 -5.86
CA ILE A 23 -0.44 -5.47 -6.31
C ILE A 23 -0.36 -6.36 -7.52
N TYR A 24 0.02 -5.77 -8.66
CA TYR A 24 0.35 -6.54 -9.84
C TYR A 24 1.71 -7.22 -9.63
N CYS A 25 1.68 -8.51 -9.41
CA CYS A 25 2.90 -9.30 -9.28
C CYS A 25 3.52 -9.57 -10.64
N SER A 26 4.83 -9.76 -10.67
CA SER A 26 5.61 -10.12 -11.86
C SER A 26 5.18 -11.45 -12.53
N ASN A 27 4.26 -12.18 -11.95
CA ASN A 27 3.67 -13.40 -12.50
C ASN A 27 2.27 -13.19 -13.11
N GLY A 28 1.81 -11.94 -13.25
CA GLY A 28 0.49 -11.60 -13.81
C GLY A 28 -0.69 -11.83 -12.88
N ASN A 29 -0.46 -12.27 -11.65
CA ASN A 29 -1.52 -12.36 -10.66
C ASN A 29 -1.75 -11.00 -10.00
N VAL A 30 -3.02 -10.68 -9.81
CA VAL A 30 -3.44 -9.56 -8.98
C VAL A 30 -3.46 -10.06 -7.54
N LEU A 31 -2.63 -9.51 -6.69
CA LEU A 31 -2.74 -9.74 -5.25
C LEU A 31 -3.62 -8.67 -4.64
N GLU A 32 -4.64 -9.13 -3.97
CA GLU A 32 -5.48 -8.34 -3.12
C GLU A 32 -4.77 -8.19 -1.77
N VAL A 33 -4.51 -6.96 -1.33
CA VAL A 33 -3.82 -6.67 -0.07
C VAL A 33 -4.73 -5.86 0.83
N ASP A 34 -4.88 -6.31 2.04
CA ASP A 34 -5.95 -5.89 2.95
C ASP A 34 -5.79 -4.53 3.65
N SER A 35 -4.77 -3.74 3.41
CA SER A 35 -4.69 -2.37 3.96
C SER A 35 -3.63 -1.47 3.35
N ILE A 36 -3.91 -0.16 3.24
CA ILE A 36 -2.92 0.88 2.95
C ILE A 36 -2.46 1.50 4.26
N SER A 37 -1.26 1.17 4.67
CA SER A 37 -0.57 1.96 5.67
C SER A 37 0.17 3.10 4.97
N LEU A 38 -0.09 4.32 5.39
CA LEU A 38 0.48 5.53 4.80
C LEU A 38 1.70 5.98 5.59
N VAL A 39 2.66 6.54 4.90
CA VAL A 39 3.95 6.94 5.48
C VAL A 39 4.11 8.44 5.38
N LYS A 40 4.54 9.07 6.47
CA LYS A 40 4.98 10.46 6.52
C LYS A 40 6.50 10.50 6.70
N PRO A 41 7.28 11.08 5.78
CA PRO A 41 8.70 11.30 5.98
C PRO A 41 8.95 12.22 7.18
N ASP A 42 10.00 11.91 7.97
CA ASP A 42 10.44 12.80 9.03
C ASP A 42 11.13 14.02 8.40
N ASN A 43 10.41 15.12 8.32
CA ASN A 43 10.96 16.40 7.90
C ASN A 43 11.09 17.29 9.14
N SER A 44 12.26 17.27 9.76
CA SER A 44 12.57 18.01 10.99
C SER A 44 12.67 19.53 10.82
N ASN A 45 12.21 20.09 9.70
CA ASN A 45 12.15 21.53 9.47
C ASN A 45 10.72 22.01 9.64
N ASN A 46 10.51 22.76 10.73
CA ASN A 46 9.31 23.50 11.07
C ASN A 46 8.85 24.42 9.93
N HIS A 47 8.01 23.88 9.04
CA HIS A 47 7.07 24.67 8.27
C HIS A 47 5.68 24.14 8.64
N GLU A 48 4.83 25.05 9.14
CA GLU A 48 3.41 24.79 9.33
C GLU A 48 2.81 24.44 7.97
N ASP A 49 2.80 23.13 7.67
CA ASP A 49 2.12 22.60 6.52
C ASP A 49 0.63 22.52 6.89
N ASN A 50 -0.19 23.38 6.29
CA ASN A 50 -1.65 23.37 6.36
C ASN A 50 -2.27 22.15 5.66
N SER A 51 -1.52 21.07 5.48
CA SER A 51 -2.03 19.81 5.00
C SER A 51 -2.86 19.15 6.11
N ASN A 52 -4.07 18.79 5.77
CA ASN A 52 -5.06 18.10 6.60
C ASN A 52 -4.39 17.21 7.66
N ASN A 53 -4.60 17.55 8.94
CA ASN A 53 -3.86 17.04 10.10
C ASN A 53 -4.23 15.56 10.38
N HIS A 54 -3.80 14.66 9.50
CA HIS A 54 -3.97 13.23 9.71
C HIS A 54 -2.98 12.75 10.77
N GLU A 55 -3.51 12.01 11.74
CA GLU A 55 -2.71 11.47 12.82
C GLU A 55 -1.75 10.40 12.32
N TYR A 56 -0.60 10.32 12.96
CA TYR A 56 0.41 9.32 12.70
C TYR A 56 0.98 8.75 14.00
N VAL A 57 1.56 7.57 13.89
CA VAL A 57 2.27 6.89 14.97
C VAL A 57 3.73 6.68 14.57
N ASP A 58 4.63 6.96 15.53
CA ASP A 58 6.01 6.51 15.48
C ASP A 58 6.09 5.12 16.10
N LEU A 59 6.37 4.13 15.28
CA LEU A 59 6.49 2.72 15.69
C LEU A 59 7.91 2.35 16.12
N GLY A 60 8.87 3.28 16.06
CA GLY A 60 10.27 3.00 16.37
C GLY A 60 10.97 2.13 15.35
N LEU A 61 10.56 2.22 14.08
CA LEU A 61 11.18 1.48 12.99
C LEU A 61 12.58 2.01 12.67
N PRO A 62 13.51 1.16 12.18
CA PRO A 62 14.87 1.58 11.81
C PRO A 62 14.94 2.75 10.83
N SER A 63 13.99 2.86 9.91
CA SER A 63 13.91 3.97 8.97
C SER A 63 13.47 5.30 9.59
N GLY A 64 12.89 5.28 10.80
CA GLY A 64 12.25 6.44 11.42
C GLY A 64 10.93 6.87 10.76
N LEU A 65 10.42 6.07 9.81
CA LEU A 65 9.16 6.38 9.15
C LEU A 65 7.98 6.34 10.13
N LYS A 66 7.11 7.32 9.98
CA LYS A 66 5.86 7.43 10.72
C LYS A 66 4.71 6.92 9.87
N TRP A 67 3.80 6.19 10.49
CA TRP A 67 2.69 5.54 9.82
C TRP A 67 1.38 6.21 10.22
N ALA A 68 0.44 6.30 9.29
CA ALA A 68 -0.88 6.80 9.60
C ALA A 68 -1.61 5.87 10.59
N THR A 69 -2.42 6.46 11.46
CA THR A 69 -3.25 5.70 12.41
C THR A 69 -4.49 5.12 11.76
N CYS A 70 -4.87 5.58 10.57
CA CYS A 70 -6.02 5.08 9.82
C CYS A 70 -5.76 5.06 8.30
N ASN A 71 -6.61 4.37 7.56
CA ASN A 71 -6.55 4.29 6.10
C ASN A 71 -7.14 5.53 5.42
N VAL A 72 -6.81 5.77 4.14
CA VAL A 72 -7.46 6.82 3.34
C VAL A 72 -8.97 6.58 3.28
N GLY A 73 -9.74 7.60 3.63
CA GLY A 73 -11.20 7.53 3.70
C GLY A 73 -11.77 6.97 5.01
N ALA A 74 -10.90 6.54 5.93
CA ALA A 74 -11.28 6.20 7.30
C ALA A 74 -11.16 7.41 8.23
N THR A 75 -11.93 7.41 9.32
CA THR A 75 -11.89 8.42 10.38
C THR A 75 -11.40 7.84 11.70
N THR A 76 -11.38 6.52 11.83
CA THR A 76 -10.88 5.79 12.99
C THR A 76 -9.95 4.64 12.56
N PRO A 77 -9.04 4.18 13.45
CA PRO A 77 -8.06 3.17 13.11
C PRO A 77 -8.65 1.82 12.66
N GLU A 78 -9.82 1.46 13.17
CA GLU A 78 -10.49 0.20 12.84
C GLU A 78 -11.31 0.25 11.56
N GLU A 79 -11.57 1.43 10.99
CA GLU A 79 -12.30 1.54 9.73
C GLU A 79 -11.43 1.16 8.54
N TYR A 80 -12.03 0.51 7.56
CA TYR A 80 -11.35 0.01 6.38
C TYR A 80 -10.93 1.08 5.38
N GLY A 81 -11.63 2.23 5.36
CA GLY A 81 -11.38 3.29 4.40
C GLY A 81 -11.77 2.92 2.97
N TYR A 82 -11.08 3.51 2.01
CA TYR A 82 -11.33 3.31 0.59
C TYR A 82 -10.34 2.31 -0.02
N TYR A 83 -10.79 1.65 -1.08
CA TYR A 83 -9.98 0.75 -1.90
C TYR A 83 -9.48 1.49 -3.13
N PHE A 84 -8.23 1.22 -3.53
CA PHE A 84 -7.62 1.82 -4.71
C PHE A 84 -6.90 0.75 -5.53
N ALA A 85 -6.99 0.81 -6.84
CA ALA A 85 -6.07 0.05 -7.68
C ALA A 85 -4.71 0.77 -7.71
N TRP A 86 -3.63 0.02 -7.93
CA TRP A 86 -2.29 0.58 -7.97
C TRP A 86 -2.15 1.71 -9.00
N GLY A 87 -1.72 2.90 -8.55
CA GLY A 87 -1.63 4.08 -9.39
C GLY A 87 -2.98 4.77 -9.69
N GLU A 88 -4.03 4.40 -9.00
CA GLU A 88 -5.32 5.09 -9.06
C GLU A 88 -5.62 5.81 -7.75
N THR A 89 -6.21 6.99 -7.84
CA THR A 89 -6.38 7.91 -6.70
C THR A 89 -7.83 8.10 -6.28
N GLN A 90 -8.74 7.42 -6.97
CA GLN A 90 -10.17 7.42 -6.68
C GLN A 90 -10.69 5.99 -6.49
N PRO A 91 -11.54 5.74 -5.49
CA PRO A 91 -12.19 4.45 -5.33
C PRO A 91 -13.18 4.19 -6.47
N LYS A 92 -13.39 2.93 -6.80
CA LYS A 92 -14.32 2.50 -7.84
C LYS A 92 -15.14 1.28 -7.42
N LYS A 93 -16.18 0.94 -8.18
CA LYS A 93 -17.05 -0.20 -7.86
C LYS A 93 -16.47 -1.54 -8.30
N ASN A 94 -15.75 -1.55 -9.41
CA ASN A 94 -15.19 -2.76 -10.00
C ASN A 94 -13.68 -2.62 -10.10
N TYR A 95 -12.94 -3.62 -9.60
CA TYR A 95 -11.48 -3.70 -9.64
C TYR A 95 -11.10 -4.89 -10.51
N ASP A 96 -11.12 -4.65 -11.83
CA ASP A 96 -10.75 -5.63 -12.83
C ASP A 96 -9.99 -4.94 -13.99
N TRP A 97 -9.49 -5.74 -14.93
CA TRP A 97 -8.73 -5.23 -16.07
C TRP A 97 -9.52 -4.31 -16.99
N THR A 98 -10.85 -4.40 -17.02
CA THR A 98 -11.69 -3.52 -17.87
C THR A 98 -11.80 -2.11 -17.32
N THR A 99 -11.50 -1.94 -16.05
CA THR A 99 -11.58 -0.66 -15.33
C THR A 99 -10.22 -0.13 -14.89
N TYR A 100 -9.13 -0.89 -15.07
CA TYR A 100 -7.81 -0.46 -14.65
C TYR A 100 -7.22 0.60 -15.58
N LYS A 101 -6.69 1.68 -14.98
CA LYS A 101 -6.19 2.87 -15.70
C LYS A 101 -4.97 2.56 -16.58
N TYR A 102 -4.08 1.69 -16.14
CA TYR A 102 -2.77 1.46 -16.74
C TYR A 102 -2.61 0.11 -17.40
N GLY A 103 -3.71 -0.53 -17.80
CA GLY A 103 -3.67 -1.77 -18.54
C GLY A 103 -5.03 -2.37 -18.78
N THR A 104 -5.16 -3.16 -19.82
CA THR A 104 -6.41 -3.85 -20.18
C THR A 104 -6.33 -5.35 -19.94
N ASN A 105 -5.14 -5.84 -19.58
CA ASN A 105 -4.84 -7.21 -19.23
C ASN A 105 -3.46 -7.26 -18.54
N TYR A 106 -3.10 -8.42 -17.95
CA TYR A 106 -1.82 -8.62 -17.24
C TYR A 106 -0.57 -8.38 -18.10
N ASP A 107 -0.69 -8.55 -19.42
CA ASP A 107 0.39 -8.37 -20.42
C ASP A 107 0.21 -7.10 -21.27
N GLN A 108 -0.63 -6.16 -20.84
CA GLN A 108 -0.96 -4.94 -21.55
C GLN A 108 -0.75 -3.70 -20.67
N LEU A 109 0.27 -3.73 -19.81
CA LEU A 109 0.57 -2.60 -18.93
C LEU A 109 1.17 -1.43 -19.72
N THR A 110 0.75 -0.22 -19.38
CA THR A 110 1.20 1.04 -19.99
C THR A 110 1.92 1.97 -19.03
N LYS A 111 1.97 1.62 -17.73
CA LYS A 111 2.71 2.31 -16.67
C LYS A 111 3.05 1.34 -15.53
N TYR A 112 4.08 1.66 -14.73
CA TYR A 112 4.54 0.84 -13.59
C TYR A 112 4.91 -0.60 -14.00
N CYS A 113 5.56 -0.73 -15.12
CA CYS A 113 5.97 -2.00 -15.70
C CYS A 113 7.49 -2.15 -15.72
N ASN A 114 8.03 -3.14 -15.02
CA ASN A 114 9.46 -3.42 -14.94
C ASN A 114 9.90 -4.65 -15.75
N ASN A 115 9.00 -5.24 -16.52
CA ASN A 115 9.29 -6.40 -17.35
C ASN A 115 8.51 -6.31 -18.67
N SER A 116 9.22 -6.36 -19.80
CA SER A 116 8.63 -6.25 -21.14
C SER A 116 7.60 -7.33 -21.46
N TYR A 117 7.60 -8.45 -20.77
CA TYR A 117 6.58 -9.50 -20.93
C TYR A 117 5.19 -9.02 -20.47
N TRP A 118 5.12 -8.13 -19.47
CA TRP A 118 3.87 -7.60 -18.90
C TRP A 118 3.43 -6.29 -19.56
N GLY A 119 4.36 -5.63 -20.25
CA GLY A 119 4.11 -4.34 -20.89
C GLY A 119 3.50 -4.48 -22.28
N LYS A 120 2.56 -3.60 -22.58
CA LYS A 120 1.96 -3.50 -23.90
C LYS A 120 3.05 -3.27 -24.95
N ASP A 121 3.08 -4.12 -25.97
CA ASP A 121 4.09 -4.06 -27.04
C ASP A 121 5.56 -4.04 -26.54
N GLY A 122 5.81 -4.72 -25.41
CA GLY A 122 7.12 -4.77 -24.77
C GLY A 122 7.50 -3.55 -23.94
N PHE A 123 6.55 -2.70 -23.59
CA PHE A 123 6.76 -1.49 -22.81
C PHE A 123 7.36 -1.78 -21.43
N THR A 124 8.30 -0.95 -21.01
CA THR A 124 8.77 -0.86 -19.60
C THR A 124 9.10 0.58 -19.26
N ASP A 125 8.78 1.00 -18.02
CA ASP A 125 9.23 2.26 -17.43
C ASP A 125 10.10 2.04 -16.19
N ASN A 126 10.21 0.79 -15.73
CA ASN A 126 10.95 0.38 -14.54
C ASN A 126 10.55 1.13 -13.25
N LYS A 127 9.39 1.75 -13.22
CA LYS A 127 8.90 2.46 -12.05
C LYS A 127 8.38 1.47 -11.01
N THR A 128 8.91 1.56 -9.80
CA THR A 128 8.53 0.75 -8.64
C THR A 128 7.92 1.57 -7.51
N VAL A 129 7.87 2.89 -7.70
CA VAL A 129 7.26 3.86 -6.78
C VAL A 129 6.26 4.69 -7.59
N LEU A 130 5.13 5.01 -6.99
CA LEU A 130 4.09 5.81 -7.63
C LEU A 130 4.59 7.25 -7.88
N ASP A 131 4.24 7.79 -9.03
CA ASP A 131 4.33 9.24 -9.24
C ASP A 131 3.32 9.94 -8.31
N PRO A 132 3.57 11.17 -7.82
CA PRO A 132 2.71 11.84 -6.86
C PRO A 132 1.24 11.97 -7.31
N GLU A 133 1.01 12.19 -8.60
CA GLU A 133 -0.32 12.30 -9.20
C GLU A 133 -1.09 10.98 -9.27
N ASP A 134 -0.42 9.85 -9.07
CA ASP A 134 -0.98 8.50 -9.06
C ASP A 134 -0.96 7.88 -7.66
N ASP A 135 -0.44 8.59 -6.68
CA ASP A 135 -0.38 8.15 -5.29
C ASP A 135 -1.67 8.54 -4.54
N ALA A 136 -2.45 7.54 -4.14
CA ALA A 136 -3.73 7.76 -3.49
C ALA A 136 -3.60 8.54 -2.17
N ALA A 137 -2.54 8.35 -1.40
CA ALA A 137 -2.31 9.09 -0.18
C ALA A 137 -1.96 10.55 -0.46
N THR A 138 -1.04 10.79 -1.37
CA THR A 138 -0.64 12.14 -1.79
C THR A 138 -1.85 12.91 -2.32
N MET A 139 -2.65 12.29 -3.16
CA MET A 139 -3.78 12.96 -3.82
C MET A 139 -4.98 13.22 -2.90
N ASN A 140 -5.22 12.35 -1.91
CA ASN A 140 -6.36 12.51 -0.99
C ASN A 140 -6.01 13.30 0.27
N TRP A 141 -4.77 13.19 0.75
CA TRP A 141 -4.33 13.83 2.00
C TRP A 141 -3.35 14.98 1.80
N GLY A 142 -2.63 15.01 0.68
CA GLY A 142 -1.65 16.05 0.37
C GLY A 142 -0.39 15.99 1.24
N GLY A 143 0.40 17.07 1.18
CA GLY A 143 1.62 17.22 1.96
C GLY A 143 2.64 16.14 1.69
N ALA A 144 3.24 15.61 2.76
CA ALA A 144 4.25 14.55 2.68
C ALA A 144 3.67 13.12 2.76
N TRP A 145 2.34 12.97 2.81
CA TRP A 145 1.70 11.66 2.82
C TRP A 145 1.87 10.95 1.48
N ARG A 146 2.21 9.68 1.53
CA ARG A 146 2.37 8.85 0.35
C ARG A 146 2.18 7.38 0.66
N MET A 147 1.98 6.59 -0.37
CA MET A 147 2.00 5.13 -0.27
C MET A 147 3.39 4.62 0.11
N PRO A 148 3.51 3.61 0.96
CA PRO A 148 4.79 3.00 1.27
C PRO A 148 5.35 2.23 0.07
N THR A 149 6.68 2.16 0.00
CA THR A 149 7.35 1.26 -0.93
C THR A 149 7.33 -0.19 -0.42
N ILE A 150 7.62 -1.16 -1.30
CA ILE A 150 7.75 -2.58 -0.92
C ILE A 150 8.75 -2.76 0.24
N ALA A 151 9.91 -2.08 0.18
CA ALA A 151 10.92 -2.16 1.23
C ALA A 151 10.39 -1.66 2.59
N GLN A 152 9.61 -0.59 2.59
CA GLN A 152 8.99 -0.04 3.81
C GLN A 152 7.90 -0.93 4.37
N GLN A 153 7.10 -1.56 3.50
CA GLN A 153 6.14 -2.59 3.92
C GLN A 153 6.85 -3.80 4.54
N GLN A 154 7.93 -4.26 3.94
CA GLN A 154 8.74 -5.35 4.49
C GLN A 154 9.36 -4.99 5.83
N GLU A 155 9.83 -3.75 5.99
CA GLU A 155 10.33 -3.25 7.26
C GLU A 155 9.24 -3.32 8.34
N LEU A 156 8.04 -2.82 8.05
CA LEU A 156 6.89 -2.89 8.96
C LEU A 156 6.56 -4.33 9.36
N LEU A 157 6.47 -5.23 8.37
CA LEU A 157 6.16 -6.65 8.59
C LEU A 157 7.22 -7.35 9.45
N SER A 158 8.50 -6.99 9.27
CA SER A 158 9.63 -7.68 9.93
C SER A 158 9.92 -7.16 11.32
N ASN A 159 9.60 -5.90 11.63
CA ASN A 159 9.97 -5.26 12.89
C ASN A 159 8.81 -5.09 13.87
N CYS A 160 7.55 -5.25 13.42
CA CYS A 160 6.39 -5.06 14.28
C CYS A 160 5.73 -6.37 14.68
N THR A 161 5.05 -6.36 15.81
CA THR A 161 4.17 -7.44 16.24
C THR A 161 2.77 -7.22 15.69
N TRP A 162 2.22 -8.23 15.05
CA TRP A 162 0.89 -8.22 14.43
C TRP A 162 -0.06 -9.09 15.26
N THR A 163 -1.01 -8.47 15.94
CA THR A 163 -1.97 -9.15 16.81
C THR A 163 -3.37 -9.05 16.22
N TRP A 164 -3.97 -10.20 15.88
CA TRP A 164 -5.36 -10.23 15.45
C TRP A 164 -6.28 -9.83 16.61
N THR A 165 -7.16 -8.88 16.38
CA THR A 165 -8.04 -8.32 17.39
C THR A 165 -9.35 -7.84 16.80
N THR A 166 -10.28 -7.46 17.69
CA THR A 166 -11.53 -6.78 17.34
C THR A 166 -11.58 -5.45 18.08
N GLN A 167 -11.78 -4.36 17.33
CA GLN A 167 -11.94 -3.02 17.88
C GLN A 167 -13.27 -2.44 17.39
N ASN A 168 -14.12 -1.99 18.30
CA ASN A 168 -15.45 -1.44 17.98
C ASN A 168 -16.30 -2.34 17.06
N GLY A 169 -16.14 -3.66 17.17
CA GLY A 169 -16.86 -4.64 16.36
C GLY A 169 -16.22 -4.93 15.00
N VAL A 170 -15.13 -4.27 14.66
CA VAL A 170 -14.35 -4.49 13.42
C VAL A 170 -13.15 -5.37 13.72
N ASN A 171 -12.95 -6.42 12.92
CA ASN A 171 -11.82 -7.32 13.04
C ASN A 171 -10.63 -6.83 12.23
N GLY A 172 -9.41 -7.00 12.75
CA GLY A 172 -8.21 -6.58 12.05
C GLY A 172 -6.93 -6.90 12.81
N TYR A 173 -5.81 -6.49 12.26
CA TYR A 173 -4.52 -6.58 12.94
C TYR A 173 -4.17 -5.27 13.63
N LYS A 174 -3.90 -5.36 14.93
CA LYS A 174 -3.20 -4.31 15.65
C LYS A 174 -1.70 -4.47 15.41
N VAL A 175 -1.06 -3.45 14.88
CA VAL A 175 0.38 -3.42 14.62
C VAL A 175 1.07 -2.66 15.73
N THR A 176 1.99 -3.34 16.43
CA THR A 176 2.74 -2.75 17.54
C THR A 176 4.22 -2.72 17.19
N GLY A 177 4.80 -1.54 17.20
CA GLY A 177 6.21 -1.32 16.92
C GLY A 177 7.16 -1.77 18.02
N PRO A 178 8.48 -1.83 17.75
CA PRO A 178 9.48 -2.20 18.74
C PRO A 178 9.55 -1.25 19.95
N ASN A 179 9.08 -0.03 19.82
CA ASN A 179 8.96 0.95 20.91
C ASN A 179 7.68 0.79 21.76
N GLY A 180 6.80 -0.15 21.41
CA GLY A 180 5.54 -0.41 22.10
C GLY A 180 4.34 0.44 21.63
N ASN A 181 4.54 1.39 20.74
CA ASN A 181 3.45 2.18 20.15
C ASN A 181 2.68 1.36 19.10
N SER A 182 1.43 1.71 18.91
CA SER A 182 0.56 0.99 17.95
C SER A 182 -0.52 1.89 17.39
#